data_45cfd272589dd67daf0038903edf56df
#
_entry.id   45cfd272589dd67daf0038903edf56df
#
_cell.length_a   1.000
_cell.length_b   1.000
_cell.length_c   1.000
_cell.angle_alpha   90.00
_cell.angle_beta   90.00
_cell.angle_gamma   90.00
#
_symmetry.space_group_name_H-M   'P 1'
#
loop_
_entity.id
_entity.type
_entity.pdbx_description
1 polymer ?
#
loop_
_entity_poly.entity_id
_entity_poly.type
_entity_poly.pdbx_seq_one_letter_code
_entity_poly.pdbx_strand_id
1 'polypeptide(L)'
;MKVKDILGSNPLNKRHRGPHRKPRYRGRDLHEGGAMAGVGAIHISEIEPTLRKLEKELGLNLRDFTLGSVGKKEFSGDIDIAINLKPEELADFGKKLQAAPSTQEVKKSSVFMTSVPIVGYDENKTRDGLTRTGYVQIDFMPGDPGWMKTYYHAPHEKDSKYKGVFRNIMIASIAGRIDVVVGDEKIEDGRPLVQERWIWSPTDGLIRIKREPKPRKDGNGYTKAKVDTPISNPIRDPDGIAKQLGLTSGKDLYSFETLLSALKKSYKGEKIKQILDDFRSNYAVQDIGVPDEIS
;
A
#
# COMPACT_ATOMS: atom_id res chain seq x y z
N MET A 1 21.96 -8.76 11.96
CA MET A 1 21.09 -8.76 10.79
C MET A 1 20.59 -7.32 10.62
N LYS A 2 20.99 -6.62 9.56
CA LYS A 2 20.77 -5.17 9.44
C LYS A 2 19.34 -4.95 8.95
N VAL A 3 18.62 -3.98 9.54
CA VAL A 3 17.27 -3.49 9.18
C VAL A 3 17.07 -3.21 7.66
N LYS A 4 18.14 -3.30 6.88
CA LYS A 4 18.19 -3.04 5.42
C LYS A 4 17.40 -4.02 4.55
N ASP A 5 17.06 -5.19 5.03
CA ASP A 5 16.42 -6.24 4.20
C ASP A 5 14.89 -6.23 4.30
N ILE A 6 14.32 -5.41 5.21
CA ILE A 6 12.87 -5.32 5.45
C ILE A 6 12.24 -4.19 4.62
N LEU A 7 13.03 -3.20 4.20
CA LEU A 7 12.59 -2.15 3.28
C LEU A 7 12.67 -2.64 1.82
N GLY A 8 12.05 -3.78 1.57
CA GLY A 8 11.79 -4.26 0.22
C GLY A 8 11.02 -3.20 -0.53
N SER A 9 11.69 -2.63 -1.51
CA SER A 9 11.18 -1.81 -2.62
C SER A 9 9.76 -1.29 -2.42
N ASN A 10 9.65 -0.10 -1.82
CA ASN A 10 8.46 0.75 -1.93
C ASN A 10 8.01 0.73 -3.42
N PRO A 11 6.80 0.24 -3.76
CA PRO A 11 6.32 0.18 -5.14
C PRO A 11 6.31 1.56 -5.82
N LEU A 12 6.41 2.64 -5.05
CA LEU A 12 6.49 4.02 -5.53
C LEU A 12 7.85 4.40 -6.18
N ASN A 13 8.85 3.50 -6.21
CA ASN A 13 10.22 3.84 -6.66
C ASN A 13 10.70 3.09 -7.92
N LYS A 14 9.81 2.42 -8.70
CA LYS A 14 10.23 1.87 -10.00
C LYS A 14 10.32 2.98 -11.05
N ARG A 15 11.55 3.32 -11.41
CA ARG A 15 11.98 4.40 -12.30
C ARG A 15 11.58 4.17 -13.75
N HIS A 16 11.21 5.27 -14.41
CA HIS A 16 11.19 5.45 -15.86
C HIS A 16 12.46 4.90 -16.52
N ARG A 17 12.32 3.95 -17.41
CA ARG A 17 13.22 3.73 -18.55
C ARG A 17 12.59 4.42 -19.74
N GLY A 18 13.39 5.22 -20.43
CA GLY A 18 13.15 6.20 -21.45
C GLY A 18 12.05 5.98 -22.51
N PRO A 19 11.75 7.05 -23.28
CA PRO A 19 10.67 7.06 -24.26
C PRO A 19 11.05 6.16 -25.45
N HIS A 20 10.15 5.34 -25.91
CA HIS A 20 10.09 4.53 -27.12
C HIS A 20 9.99 3.00 -26.88
N ARG A 21 8.89 2.59 -26.24
CA ARG A 21 8.18 1.37 -26.67
C ARG A 21 6.70 1.62 -26.45
N LYS A 22 5.94 1.74 -27.56
CA LYS A 22 4.49 1.75 -27.51
C LYS A 22 4.01 0.53 -26.69
N PRO A 23 3.14 0.71 -25.67
CA PRO A 23 2.58 -0.42 -24.96
C PRO A 23 1.76 -1.22 -25.99
N ARG A 24 2.13 -2.48 -26.21
CA ARG A 24 1.22 -3.43 -26.83
C ARG A 24 0.13 -3.69 -25.80
N TYR A 25 -0.98 -2.98 -25.93
CA TYR A 25 -2.25 -3.36 -25.29
C TYR A 25 -2.65 -4.71 -25.87
N ARG A 26 -2.22 -5.79 -25.25
CA ARG A 26 -2.99 -7.01 -25.19
C ARG A 26 -3.92 -6.79 -24.01
N GLY A 27 -5.24 -6.78 -24.29
CA GLY A 27 -6.26 -6.80 -23.26
C GLY A 27 -5.91 -7.89 -22.23
N ARG A 28 -5.35 -7.49 -21.12
CA ARG A 28 -5.40 -8.28 -19.90
C ARG A 28 -6.75 -7.96 -19.33
N ASP A 29 -7.61 -8.96 -19.34
CA ASP A 29 -8.78 -8.96 -18.51
C ASP A 29 -8.36 -8.43 -17.14
N LEU A 30 -9.07 -7.42 -16.66
CA LEU A 30 -8.89 -6.88 -15.30
C LEU A 30 -9.33 -7.99 -14.34
N HIS A 31 -8.45 -8.98 -14.14
CA HIS A 31 -8.61 -9.94 -13.08
C HIS A 31 -8.44 -9.17 -11.77
N GLU A 32 -9.55 -8.82 -11.12
CA GLU A 32 -9.58 -8.62 -9.68
C GLU A 32 -9.34 -9.99 -9.01
N GLY A 33 -8.22 -10.60 -9.32
CA GLY A 33 -7.75 -11.85 -8.77
C GLY A 33 -6.32 -11.66 -8.30
N GLY A 34 -6.00 -12.18 -7.13
CA GLY A 34 -4.70 -12.03 -6.51
C GLY A 34 -3.54 -12.51 -7.40
N ALA A 35 -2.31 -12.27 -6.94
CA ALA A 35 -1.07 -12.67 -7.61
C ALA A 35 -0.86 -14.21 -7.68
N MET A 36 -1.74 -14.98 -7.06
CA MET A 36 -1.71 -16.45 -7.04
C MET A 36 -2.60 -17.04 -8.14
N ALA A 37 -2.16 -18.16 -8.71
CA ALA A 37 -2.96 -18.89 -9.69
C ALA A 37 -4.14 -19.62 -9.03
N GLY A 38 -5.28 -19.71 -9.73
CA GLY A 38 -6.43 -20.50 -9.28
C GLY A 38 -7.27 -19.87 -8.18
N VAL A 39 -7.02 -18.60 -7.81
CA VAL A 39 -7.84 -17.84 -6.86
C VAL A 39 -8.82 -16.93 -7.57
N GLY A 40 -9.90 -16.57 -6.89
CA GLY A 40 -10.90 -15.64 -7.37
C GLY A 40 -11.47 -14.78 -6.25
N ALA A 41 -12.46 -13.95 -6.59
CA ALA A 41 -13.10 -13.07 -5.63
C ALA A 41 -13.93 -13.85 -4.59
N ILE A 42 -14.03 -13.29 -3.38
CA ILE A 42 -14.86 -13.77 -2.29
C ILE A 42 -16.04 -12.82 -2.04
N HIS A 43 -17.24 -13.37 -1.85
CA HIS A 43 -18.41 -12.58 -1.48
C HIS A 43 -18.39 -12.21 0.00
N ILE A 44 -18.91 -11.06 0.37
CA ILE A 44 -18.89 -10.51 1.73
C ILE A 44 -19.43 -11.50 2.78
N SER A 45 -20.47 -12.28 2.49
CA SER A 45 -21.03 -13.26 3.43
C SER A 45 -20.16 -14.50 3.64
N GLU A 46 -19.14 -14.72 2.82
CA GLU A 46 -18.24 -15.87 2.86
C GLU A 46 -16.93 -15.53 3.60
N ILE A 47 -16.65 -14.22 3.80
CA ILE A 47 -15.39 -13.76 4.43
C ILE A 47 -15.30 -14.26 5.87
N GLU A 48 -16.31 -13.99 6.69
CA GLU A 48 -16.27 -14.35 8.11
C GLU A 48 -16.13 -15.86 8.34
N PRO A 49 -16.94 -16.75 7.73
CA PRO A 49 -16.76 -18.19 7.93
C PRO A 49 -15.42 -18.71 7.43
N THR A 50 -14.88 -18.16 6.34
CA THR A 50 -13.55 -18.52 5.81
C THR A 50 -12.46 -18.14 6.80
N LEU A 51 -12.46 -16.91 7.29
CA LEU A 51 -11.47 -16.45 8.28
C LEU A 51 -11.60 -17.19 9.60
N ARG A 52 -12.82 -17.46 10.09
CA ARG A 52 -13.05 -18.23 11.33
C ARG A 52 -12.47 -19.65 11.28
N LYS A 53 -12.55 -20.30 10.11
CA LYS A 53 -11.91 -21.60 9.92
C LYS A 53 -10.39 -21.48 10.02
N LEU A 54 -9.80 -20.53 9.32
CA LEU A 54 -8.36 -20.31 9.31
C LEU A 54 -7.83 -19.86 10.68
N GLU A 55 -8.59 -19.04 11.43
CA GLU A 55 -8.28 -18.66 12.83
C GLU A 55 -8.11 -19.86 13.72
N LYS A 56 -9.01 -20.85 13.61
CA LYS A 56 -8.91 -22.10 14.40
C LYS A 56 -7.66 -22.90 14.05
N GLU A 57 -7.30 -22.96 12.79
CA GLU A 57 -6.13 -23.71 12.32
C GLU A 57 -4.82 -23.03 12.73
N LEU A 58 -4.79 -21.70 12.67
CA LEU A 58 -3.61 -20.91 13.01
C LEU A 58 -3.54 -20.51 14.50
N GLY A 59 -4.63 -20.64 15.27
CA GLY A 59 -4.69 -20.14 16.65
C GLY A 59 -4.42 -18.64 16.75
N LEU A 60 -4.93 -17.86 15.79
CA LEU A 60 -4.75 -16.42 15.70
C LEU A 60 -6.10 -15.74 15.54
N ASN A 61 -6.21 -14.47 15.95
CA ASN A 61 -7.32 -13.62 15.59
C ASN A 61 -7.00 -12.93 14.24
N LEU A 62 -7.79 -13.16 13.21
CA LEU A 62 -7.58 -12.62 11.88
C LEU A 62 -8.65 -11.58 11.51
N ARG A 63 -9.91 -11.82 11.88
CA ARG A 63 -11.05 -10.99 11.49
C ARG A 63 -10.95 -9.55 11.96
N ASP A 64 -10.42 -9.34 13.16
CA ASP A 64 -10.23 -8.01 13.72
C ASP A 64 -9.09 -7.23 13.05
N PHE A 65 -8.26 -7.91 12.27
CA PHE A 65 -7.07 -7.34 11.63
C PHE A 65 -7.12 -7.30 10.11
N THR A 66 -8.32 -7.47 9.53
CA THR A 66 -8.52 -7.24 8.10
C THR A 66 -8.25 -5.79 7.71
N LEU A 67 -7.66 -5.58 6.55
CA LEU A 67 -7.23 -4.30 6.02
C LEU A 67 -8.00 -3.90 4.75
N GLY A 68 -7.80 -2.67 4.31
CA GLY A 68 -8.25 -2.20 3.01
C GLY A 68 -9.78 -2.21 2.84
N SER A 69 -10.24 -2.79 1.75
CA SER A 69 -11.64 -2.83 1.35
C SER A 69 -12.36 -4.13 1.74
N VAL A 70 -11.71 -5.04 2.46
CA VAL A 70 -12.29 -6.32 2.89
C VAL A 70 -13.56 -6.10 3.69
N GLY A 71 -14.65 -6.72 3.27
CA GLY A 71 -15.97 -6.57 3.91
C GLY A 71 -16.66 -5.21 3.75
N LYS A 72 -16.10 -4.30 2.93
CA LYS A 72 -16.68 -2.97 2.65
C LYS A 72 -17.37 -2.89 1.28
N LYS A 73 -17.18 -3.91 0.46
CA LYS A 73 -17.80 -4.14 -0.83
C LYS A 73 -18.48 -5.50 -0.84
N GLU A 74 -19.38 -5.70 -1.80
CA GLU A 74 -20.04 -6.98 -1.99
C GLU A 74 -19.05 -8.11 -2.28
N PHE A 75 -18.03 -7.83 -3.08
CA PHE A 75 -16.94 -8.75 -3.40
C PHE A 75 -15.56 -8.13 -3.10
N SER A 76 -14.64 -8.95 -2.61
CA SER A 76 -13.22 -8.64 -2.47
C SER A 76 -12.39 -9.58 -3.33
N GLY A 77 -11.37 -9.07 -4.04
CA GLY A 77 -10.47 -9.87 -4.88
C GLY A 77 -9.52 -10.73 -4.05
N ASP A 78 -9.13 -10.23 -2.89
CA ASP A 78 -8.23 -10.83 -1.92
C ASP A 78 -8.64 -10.41 -0.50
N ILE A 79 -7.97 -10.96 0.50
CA ILE A 79 -8.14 -10.60 1.91
C ILE A 79 -6.78 -10.21 2.49
N ASP A 80 -6.58 -8.91 2.71
CA ASP A 80 -5.41 -8.38 3.40
C ASP A 80 -5.60 -8.45 4.93
N ILE A 81 -4.60 -8.97 5.64
CA ILE A 81 -4.63 -9.13 7.10
C ILE A 81 -3.33 -8.61 7.71
N ALA A 82 -3.42 -7.69 8.65
CA ALA A 82 -2.27 -7.28 9.44
C ALA A 82 -1.89 -8.35 10.46
N ILE A 83 -0.60 -8.64 10.59
CA ILE A 83 -0.08 -9.54 11.63
C ILE A 83 1.04 -8.86 12.42
N ASN A 84 0.89 -8.84 13.75
CA ASN A 84 1.89 -8.25 14.64
C ASN A 84 2.98 -9.28 14.95
N LEU A 85 3.93 -9.42 14.03
CA LEU A 85 5.06 -10.34 14.16
C LEU A 85 6.37 -9.57 14.15
N LYS A 86 7.27 -9.99 15.04
CA LYS A 86 8.65 -9.53 15.02
C LYS A 86 9.43 -10.23 13.90
N PRO A 87 10.52 -9.64 13.42
CA PRO A 87 11.34 -10.24 12.35
C PRO A 87 11.77 -11.69 12.60
N GLU A 88 12.08 -12.03 13.84
CA GLU A 88 12.48 -13.37 14.28
C GLU A 88 11.33 -14.38 14.22
N GLU A 89 10.09 -13.95 14.32
CA GLU A 89 8.89 -14.82 14.32
C GLU A 89 8.40 -15.14 12.90
N LEU A 90 8.86 -14.38 11.90
CA LEU A 90 8.38 -14.53 10.52
C LEU A 90 8.64 -15.90 9.90
N ALA A 91 9.78 -16.53 10.24
CA ALA A 91 10.11 -17.85 9.71
C ALA A 91 9.18 -18.93 10.26
N ASP A 92 8.88 -18.87 11.56
CA ASP A 92 8.02 -19.85 12.21
C ASP A 92 6.55 -19.64 11.83
N PHE A 93 6.11 -18.40 11.65
CA PHE A 93 4.80 -18.10 11.07
C PHE A 93 4.65 -18.72 9.67
N GLY A 94 5.66 -18.58 8.81
CA GLY A 94 5.64 -19.19 7.47
C GLY A 94 5.48 -20.72 7.52
N LYS A 95 6.18 -21.41 8.43
CA LYS A 95 6.03 -22.86 8.64
C LYS A 95 4.62 -23.22 9.15
N LYS A 96 4.11 -22.45 10.12
CA LYS A 96 2.77 -22.63 10.67
C LYS A 96 1.70 -22.46 9.59
N LEU A 97 1.85 -21.45 8.73
CA LEU A 97 0.95 -21.20 7.62
C LEU A 97 0.99 -22.38 6.61
N GLN A 98 2.18 -22.89 6.28
CA GLN A 98 2.33 -24.06 5.39
C GLN A 98 1.73 -25.34 5.98
N ALA A 99 1.72 -25.49 7.30
CA ALA A 99 1.17 -26.66 7.99
C ALA A 99 -0.34 -26.58 8.20
N ALA A 100 -0.97 -25.43 7.98
CA ALA A 100 -2.41 -25.27 8.18
C ALA A 100 -3.21 -26.03 7.11
N PRO A 101 -4.20 -26.86 7.47
CA PRO A 101 -4.91 -27.74 6.54
C PRO A 101 -5.62 -27.00 5.40
N SER A 102 -6.06 -25.75 5.62
CA SER A 102 -6.76 -24.96 4.61
C SER A 102 -5.82 -24.23 3.65
N THR A 103 -4.52 -24.15 3.93
CA THR A 103 -3.59 -23.45 3.04
C THR A 103 -3.06 -24.40 1.96
N GLN A 104 -3.10 -23.95 0.68
CA GLN A 104 -2.62 -24.77 -0.42
C GLN A 104 -1.18 -24.44 -0.82
N GLU A 105 -0.89 -23.16 -1.03
CA GLU A 105 0.42 -22.69 -1.42
C GLU A 105 0.77 -21.47 -0.55
N VAL A 106 2.03 -21.38 -0.11
CA VAL A 106 2.54 -20.21 0.61
C VAL A 106 3.68 -19.61 -0.16
N LYS A 107 3.47 -18.37 -0.63
CA LYS A 107 4.53 -17.53 -1.23
C LYS A 107 4.97 -16.51 -0.21
N LYS A 108 6.29 -16.33 -0.09
CA LYS A 108 6.88 -15.32 0.80
C LYS A 108 7.61 -14.26 -0.02
N SER A 109 7.22 -13.01 0.20
CA SER A 109 7.94 -11.83 -0.27
C SER A 109 8.08 -10.83 0.88
N SER A 110 7.63 -9.59 0.74
CA SER A 110 7.39 -8.65 1.84
C SER A 110 6.15 -9.02 2.67
N VAL A 111 5.26 -9.83 2.11
CA VAL A 111 4.06 -10.40 2.72
C VAL A 111 4.07 -11.92 2.55
N PHE A 112 3.26 -12.62 3.36
CA PHE A 112 2.98 -14.04 3.13
C PHE A 112 1.66 -14.14 2.39
N MET A 113 1.68 -14.71 1.20
CA MET A 113 0.50 -14.95 0.38
C MET A 113 0.13 -16.42 0.44
N THR A 114 -1.13 -16.73 0.60
CA THR A 114 -1.65 -18.09 0.51
C THR A 114 -3.02 -18.13 -0.15
N SER A 115 -3.38 -19.27 -0.74
CA SER A 115 -4.75 -19.53 -1.19
C SER A 115 -5.46 -20.46 -0.22
N VAL A 116 -6.72 -20.14 0.07
CA VAL A 116 -7.57 -20.95 0.96
C VAL A 116 -8.93 -21.22 0.30
N PRO A 117 -9.56 -22.40 0.56
CA PRO A 117 -10.91 -22.65 0.07
C PRO A 117 -11.91 -21.75 0.79
N ILE A 118 -12.83 -21.19 0.03
CA ILE A 118 -13.91 -20.35 0.55
C ILE A 118 -14.94 -21.25 1.27
N VAL A 119 -15.19 -20.95 2.54
CA VAL A 119 -16.19 -21.66 3.33
C VAL A 119 -17.59 -21.16 2.98
N GLY A 120 -18.47 -22.07 2.62
CA GLY A 120 -19.83 -21.72 2.17
C GLY A 120 -19.87 -21.12 0.78
N TYR A 121 -18.89 -21.46 -0.07
CA TYR A 121 -18.82 -21.00 -1.45
C TYR A 121 -20.14 -21.28 -2.18
N ASP A 122 -20.68 -20.23 -2.80
CA ASP A 122 -21.89 -20.28 -3.60
C ASP A 122 -21.58 -19.73 -5.00
N GLU A 123 -21.60 -20.62 -6.00
CA GLU A 123 -21.30 -20.27 -7.39
C GLU A 123 -22.33 -19.30 -8.01
N ASN A 124 -23.55 -19.25 -7.44
CA ASN A 124 -24.60 -18.34 -7.93
C ASN A 124 -24.36 -16.88 -7.52
N LYS A 125 -23.51 -16.64 -6.53
CA LYS A 125 -23.07 -15.28 -6.17
C LYS A 125 -22.02 -14.82 -7.16
N THR A 126 -22.44 -14.12 -8.18
CA THR A 126 -21.59 -13.63 -9.26
C THR A 126 -21.77 -12.13 -9.49
N ARG A 127 -20.80 -11.52 -10.12
CA ARG A 127 -20.85 -10.15 -10.63
C ARG A 127 -20.10 -10.12 -11.95
N ASP A 128 -20.60 -9.40 -12.94
CA ASP A 128 -19.96 -9.26 -14.24
C ASP A 128 -18.50 -8.81 -14.12
N GLY A 129 -17.61 -9.49 -14.83
CA GLY A 129 -16.17 -9.21 -14.84
C GLY A 129 -15.40 -9.76 -13.64
N LEU A 130 -16.04 -10.47 -12.68
CA LEU A 130 -15.35 -11.13 -11.58
C LEU A 130 -15.15 -12.63 -11.84
N THR A 131 -13.95 -13.12 -11.58
CA THR A 131 -13.66 -14.56 -11.58
C THR A 131 -13.86 -15.11 -10.18
N ARG A 132 -14.59 -16.22 -10.06
CA ARG A 132 -14.78 -16.97 -8.83
C ARG A 132 -14.37 -18.42 -9.04
N THR A 133 -13.58 -18.96 -8.13
CA THR A 133 -12.96 -20.29 -8.28
C THR A 133 -13.18 -21.20 -7.07
N GLY A 134 -13.89 -20.73 -6.04
CA GLY A 134 -13.99 -21.43 -4.75
C GLY A 134 -12.77 -21.26 -3.84
N TYR A 135 -11.74 -20.54 -4.29
CA TYR A 135 -10.54 -20.21 -3.54
C TYR A 135 -10.31 -18.71 -3.54
N VAL A 136 -9.79 -18.18 -2.42
CA VAL A 136 -9.41 -16.78 -2.27
C VAL A 136 -7.96 -16.64 -1.84
N GLN A 137 -7.29 -15.59 -2.30
CA GLN A 137 -5.97 -15.21 -1.80
C GLN A 137 -6.10 -14.50 -0.46
N ILE A 138 -5.22 -14.83 0.47
CA ILE A 138 -5.03 -14.12 1.74
C ILE A 138 -3.60 -13.63 1.82
N ASP A 139 -3.44 -12.34 2.08
CA ASP A 139 -2.16 -11.67 2.23
C ASP A 139 -1.93 -11.29 3.69
N PHE A 140 -1.00 -11.96 4.35
CA PHE A 140 -0.58 -11.64 5.70
C PHE A 140 0.54 -10.60 5.67
N MET A 141 0.25 -9.41 6.17
CA MET A 141 1.11 -8.24 6.12
C MET A 141 1.73 -7.99 7.50
N PRO A 142 3.05 -8.29 7.71
CA PRO A 142 3.71 -8.03 8.99
C PRO A 142 3.76 -6.52 9.29
N GLY A 143 3.33 -6.14 10.48
CA GLY A 143 3.34 -4.76 10.95
C GLY A 143 2.41 -4.51 12.14
N ASP A 144 2.41 -3.29 12.64
CA ASP A 144 1.48 -2.85 13.70
C ASP A 144 0.05 -2.78 13.15
N PRO A 145 -0.89 -3.64 13.60
CA PRO A 145 -2.24 -3.69 13.03
C PRO A 145 -3.02 -2.40 13.22
N GLY A 146 -2.80 -1.68 14.33
CA GLY A 146 -3.46 -0.40 14.60
C GLY A 146 -3.06 0.65 13.57
N TRP A 147 -1.77 0.77 13.30
CA TRP A 147 -1.26 1.68 12.28
C TRP A 147 -1.66 1.24 10.87
N MET A 148 -1.55 -0.05 10.56
CA MET A 148 -1.86 -0.57 9.23
C MET A 148 -3.33 -0.35 8.85
N LYS A 149 -4.26 -0.41 9.80
CA LYS A 149 -5.67 -0.02 9.58
C LYS A 149 -5.82 1.43 9.14
N THR A 150 -5.02 2.33 9.68
CA THR A 150 -4.99 3.74 9.27
C THR A 150 -4.34 3.91 7.90
N TYR A 151 -3.21 3.26 7.68
CA TYR A 151 -2.47 3.33 6.41
C TYR A 151 -3.29 2.76 5.25
N TYR A 152 -3.81 1.53 5.38
CA TYR A 152 -4.60 0.85 4.35
C TYR A 152 -6.11 1.14 4.44
N HIS A 153 -6.49 2.21 5.15
CA HIS A 153 -7.90 2.55 5.27
C HIS A 153 -8.56 2.71 3.89
N ALA A 154 -9.72 2.08 3.74
CA ALA A 154 -10.64 2.31 2.63
C ALA A 154 -12.04 2.57 3.19
N PRO A 155 -12.76 3.59 2.73
CA PRO A 155 -14.15 3.80 3.11
C PRO A 155 -15.06 2.70 2.56
N HIS A 156 -16.29 2.60 3.05
CA HIS A 156 -17.29 1.76 2.42
C HIS A 156 -17.60 2.24 0.99
N GLU A 157 -17.97 1.33 0.11
CA GLU A 157 -18.30 1.62 -1.30
C GLU A 157 -19.41 2.69 -1.44
N LYS A 158 -20.37 2.70 -0.50
CA LYS A 158 -21.43 3.72 -0.44
C LYS A 158 -20.93 5.13 -0.06
N ASP A 159 -19.78 5.23 0.58
CA ASP A 159 -19.24 6.49 1.09
C ASP A 159 -18.14 7.07 0.16
N SER A 160 -17.57 6.24 -0.72
CA SER A 160 -16.58 6.64 -1.72
C SER A 160 -16.61 5.71 -2.93
N LYS A 161 -16.56 6.30 -4.12
CA LYS A 161 -16.42 5.57 -5.37
C LYS A 161 -14.98 5.14 -5.67
N TYR A 162 -14.01 5.67 -4.93
CA TYR A 162 -12.59 5.45 -5.16
C TYR A 162 -11.98 4.39 -4.25
N LYS A 163 -11.04 3.62 -4.81
CA LYS A 163 -10.24 2.66 -4.05
C LYS A 163 -9.35 3.39 -3.04
N GLY A 164 -9.10 2.77 -1.87
CA GLY A 164 -8.24 3.32 -0.83
C GLY A 164 -6.79 3.62 -1.28
N VAL A 165 -6.34 2.95 -2.35
CA VAL A 165 -5.03 3.20 -2.96
C VAL A 165 -4.88 4.65 -3.44
N PHE A 166 -5.92 5.26 -3.99
CA PHE A 166 -5.88 6.67 -4.42
C PHE A 166 -5.65 7.63 -3.25
N ARG A 167 -6.33 7.36 -2.11
CA ARG A 167 -6.12 8.10 -0.87
C ARG A 167 -4.65 8.00 -0.42
N ASN A 168 -4.09 6.80 -0.37
CA ASN A 168 -2.71 6.57 0.05
C ASN A 168 -1.69 7.29 -0.84
N ILE A 169 -1.88 7.22 -2.16
CA ILE A 169 -0.99 7.89 -3.11
C ILE A 169 -1.10 9.41 -2.97
N MET A 170 -2.32 9.95 -2.76
CA MET A 170 -2.50 11.38 -2.57
C MET A 170 -1.82 11.87 -1.28
N ILE A 171 -1.95 11.14 -0.15
CA ILE A 171 -1.22 11.46 1.09
C ILE A 171 0.29 11.45 0.85
N ALA A 172 0.81 10.44 0.16
CA ALA A 172 2.23 10.34 -0.16
C ALA A 172 2.71 11.49 -1.07
N SER A 173 1.86 11.92 -2.02
CA SER A 173 2.17 13.05 -2.92
C SER A 173 2.22 14.38 -2.14
N ILE A 174 1.28 14.61 -1.22
CA ILE A 174 1.30 15.79 -0.34
C ILE A 174 2.57 15.75 0.53
N ALA A 175 2.80 14.65 1.25
CA ALA A 175 3.97 14.48 2.13
C ALA A 175 5.29 14.72 1.41
N GLY A 176 5.39 14.26 0.17
CA GLY A 176 6.59 14.43 -0.65
C GLY A 176 6.89 15.85 -1.07
N ARG A 177 5.96 16.79 -0.89
CA ARG A 177 6.08 18.20 -1.33
C ARG A 177 6.05 19.22 -0.21
N ILE A 178 5.79 18.82 1.02
CA ILE A 178 5.81 19.75 2.17
C ILE A 178 7.20 19.74 2.83
N ASP A 179 7.62 20.92 3.29
CA ASP A 179 8.84 21.15 4.08
C ASP A 179 10.08 20.42 3.53
N VAL A 180 10.21 20.36 2.21
CA VAL A 180 11.37 19.76 1.57
C VAL A 180 12.55 20.70 1.73
N VAL A 181 13.61 20.22 2.41
CA VAL A 181 14.89 20.91 2.51
C VAL A 181 15.88 20.21 1.62
N VAL A 182 16.53 20.95 0.74
CA VAL A 182 17.57 20.44 -0.18
C VAL A 182 18.89 21.10 0.20
N GLY A 183 19.89 20.27 0.50
CA GLY A 183 21.24 20.74 0.75
C GLY A 183 21.88 21.34 -0.52
N ASP A 184 22.79 22.29 -0.34
CA ASP A 184 23.46 22.98 -1.43
C ASP A 184 24.46 22.08 -2.19
N GLU A 185 25.03 21.10 -1.48
CA GLU A 185 25.97 20.16 -2.07
C GLU A 185 25.29 19.20 -3.03
N LYS A 186 25.90 19.00 -4.19
CA LYS A 186 25.43 18.07 -5.22
C LYS A 186 26.49 17.03 -5.54
N ILE A 187 26.04 15.84 -5.90
CA ILE A 187 26.90 14.80 -6.47
C ILE A 187 27.10 15.04 -7.98
N GLU A 188 28.02 14.30 -8.61
CA GLU A 188 28.44 14.45 -10.01
C GLU A 188 27.28 14.51 -11.03
N ASP A 189 26.17 13.80 -10.77
CA ASP A 189 25.00 13.80 -11.64
C ASP A 189 23.98 14.90 -11.34
N GLY A 190 24.35 15.91 -10.53
CA GLY A 190 23.52 17.06 -10.19
C GLY A 190 22.47 16.81 -9.11
N ARG A 191 22.34 15.58 -8.58
CA ARG A 191 21.43 15.30 -7.47
C ARG A 191 21.96 15.90 -6.16
N PRO A 192 21.09 16.40 -5.27
CA PRO A 192 21.52 16.86 -3.96
C PRO A 192 22.16 15.70 -3.16
N LEU A 193 23.23 16.00 -2.42
CA LEU A 193 23.88 15.07 -1.51
C LEU A 193 22.94 14.75 -0.32
N VAL A 194 22.19 15.74 0.14
CA VAL A 194 21.25 15.59 1.25
C VAL A 194 19.91 16.20 0.86
N GLN A 195 18.85 15.50 1.19
CA GLN A 195 17.48 16.01 1.09
C GLN A 195 16.69 15.55 2.31
N GLU A 196 16.06 16.47 3.02
CA GLU A 196 15.08 16.14 4.05
C GLU A 196 13.66 16.28 3.50
N ARG A 197 12.78 15.35 3.86
CA ARG A 197 11.39 15.34 3.40
C ARG A 197 10.52 14.45 4.27
N TRP A 198 9.22 14.67 4.20
CA TRP A 198 8.24 13.74 4.76
C TRP A 198 7.97 12.57 3.81
N ILE A 199 7.75 11.39 4.39
CA ILE A 199 7.29 10.20 3.67
C ILE A 199 6.10 9.57 4.40
N TRP A 200 5.21 8.98 3.63
CA TRP A 200 4.09 8.17 4.09
C TRP A 200 4.51 6.71 4.06
N SER A 201 4.70 6.11 5.24
CA SER A 201 5.27 4.75 5.40
C SER A 201 4.22 3.77 5.93
N PRO A 202 4.08 2.57 5.33
CA PRO A 202 3.18 1.53 5.84
C PRO A 202 3.59 0.97 7.21
N THR A 203 4.87 1.04 7.56
CA THR A 203 5.39 0.51 8.82
C THR A 203 5.52 1.57 9.91
N ASP A 204 5.90 2.79 9.53
CA ASP A 204 6.33 3.80 10.50
C ASP A 204 5.28 4.89 10.74
N GLY A 205 4.49 5.26 9.74
CA GLY A 205 3.59 6.41 9.80
C GLY A 205 4.02 7.54 8.87
N LEU A 206 3.57 8.76 9.16
CA LEU A 206 4.12 9.95 8.52
C LEU A 206 5.42 10.30 9.25
N ILE A 207 6.56 10.20 8.57
CA ILE A 207 7.88 10.35 9.17
C ILE A 207 8.76 11.27 8.34
N ARG A 208 9.54 12.13 9.00
CA ARG A 208 10.57 12.93 8.35
C ARG A 208 11.85 12.12 8.21
N ILE A 209 12.40 12.12 7.03
CA ILE A 209 13.64 11.39 6.70
C ILE A 209 14.69 12.34 6.14
N LYS A 210 15.95 11.99 6.40
CA LYS A 210 17.11 12.44 5.64
C LYS A 210 17.39 11.44 4.54
N ARG A 211 17.44 11.90 3.31
CA ARG A 211 17.68 11.09 2.12
C ARG A 211 19.03 11.41 1.51
N GLU A 212 19.88 10.41 1.37
CA GLU A 212 21.22 10.52 0.83
C GLU A 212 21.41 9.53 -0.33
N PRO A 213 22.22 9.86 -1.35
CA PRO A 213 22.64 8.89 -2.35
C PRO A 213 23.42 7.76 -1.68
N LYS A 214 23.21 6.51 -2.12
CA LYS A 214 23.97 5.38 -1.58
C LYS A 214 25.38 5.37 -2.19
N PRO A 215 26.47 5.41 -1.39
CA PRO A 215 27.82 5.27 -1.90
C PRO A 215 28.01 3.96 -2.65
N ARG A 216 28.88 3.94 -3.66
CA ARG A 216 29.33 2.71 -4.31
C ARG A 216 30.26 1.93 -3.36
N LYS A 217 30.31 0.62 -3.56
CA LYS A 217 31.13 -0.28 -2.73
C LYS A 217 32.63 -0.05 -2.89
N ASP A 218 33.03 0.44 -4.06
CA ASP A 218 34.42 0.77 -4.40
C ASP A 218 34.88 2.14 -3.90
N GLY A 219 33.99 2.89 -3.22
CA GLY A 219 34.29 4.24 -2.72
C GLY A 219 34.24 5.33 -3.79
N ASN A 220 34.08 5.01 -5.07
CA ASN A 220 34.12 5.95 -6.17
C ASN A 220 32.70 6.44 -6.54
N GLY A 221 32.24 7.50 -5.84
CA GLY A 221 30.96 8.15 -6.13
C GLY A 221 29.75 7.40 -5.59
N TYR A 222 28.56 7.61 -6.22
CA TYR A 222 27.27 7.19 -5.71
C TYR A 222 26.50 6.32 -6.70
N THR A 223 25.67 5.44 -6.18
CA THR A 223 24.73 4.65 -6.98
C THR A 223 23.45 5.47 -7.24
N LYS A 224 22.56 4.97 -8.12
CA LYS A 224 21.21 5.53 -8.28
C LYS A 224 20.30 5.27 -7.08
N ALA A 225 20.66 4.33 -6.21
CA ALA A 225 19.91 4.03 -4.98
C ALA A 225 20.09 5.15 -3.95
N LYS A 226 19.11 5.24 -3.05
CA LYS A 226 19.09 6.22 -1.96
C LYS A 226 19.02 5.48 -0.62
N VAL A 227 19.54 6.12 0.41
CA VAL A 227 19.42 5.70 1.80
C VAL A 227 18.52 6.72 2.50
N ASP A 228 17.47 6.22 3.12
CA ASP A 228 16.54 7.02 3.91
C ASP A 228 16.80 6.73 5.39
N THR A 229 17.08 7.78 6.15
CA THR A 229 17.33 7.71 7.60
C THR A 229 16.26 8.52 8.32
N PRO A 230 15.46 7.93 9.21
CA PRO A 230 14.50 8.66 10.03
C PRO A 230 15.18 9.74 10.87
N ILE A 231 14.60 10.95 10.88
CA ILE A 231 15.09 12.11 11.66
C ILE A 231 14.02 12.72 12.55
N SER A 232 12.82 12.13 12.59
CA SER A 232 11.75 12.50 13.51
C SER A 232 11.07 11.27 14.09
N ASN A 233 10.31 11.45 15.17
CA ASN A 233 9.35 10.44 15.59
C ASN A 233 8.22 10.34 14.57
N PRO A 234 7.71 9.14 14.30
CA PRO A 234 6.59 8.95 13.40
C PRO A 234 5.27 9.50 13.97
N ILE A 235 4.47 10.11 13.10
CA ILE A 235 3.12 10.57 13.42
C ILE A 235 2.16 9.52 12.89
N ARG A 236 1.29 8.98 13.76
CA ARG A 236 0.34 7.92 13.42
C ARG A 236 -1.11 8.30 13.70
N ASP A 237 -1.35 9.32 14.50
CA ASP A 237 -2.70 9.81 14.74
C ASP A 237 -3.20 10.66 13.57
N PRO A 238 -4.48 10.51 13.16
CA PRO A 238 -5.01 11.19 11.98
C PRO A 238 -4.97 12.72 12.05
N ASP A 239 -5.20 13.31 13.22
CA ASP A 239 -5.20 14.78 13.35
C ASP A 239 -3.78 15.34 13.29
N GLY A 240 -2.81 14.68 13.91
CA GLY A 240 -1.39 15.02 13.79
C GLY A 240 -0.90 14.90 12.36
N ILE A 241 -1.30 13.85 11.62
CA ILE A 241 -1.00 13.67 10.21
C ILE A 241 -1.61 14.82 9.40
N ALA A 242 -2.90 15.12 9.57
CA ALA A 242 -3.58 16.18 8.85
C ALA A 242 -2.91 17.54 9.11
N LYS A 243 -2.61 17.86 10.37
CA LYS A 243 -1.89 19.07 10.76
C LYS A 243 -0.54 19.19 10.06
N GLN A 244 0.25 18.10 10.07
CA GLN A 244 1.58 18.10 9.41
C GLN A 244 1.46 18.27 7.91
N LEU A 245 0.41 17.71 7.30
CA LEU A 245 0.10 17.86 5.88
C LEU A 245 -0.56 19.20 5.54
N GLY A 246 -0.72 20.15 6.47
CA GLY A 246 -1.38 21.43 6.25
C GLY A 246 -2.88 21.34 5.93
N LEU A 247 -3.53 20.26 6.40
CA LEU A 247 -4.96 20.02 6.29
C LEU A 247 -5.68 20.44 7.59
N THR A 248 -7.01 20.43 7.60
CA THR A 248 -7.80 20.96 8.71
C THR A 248 -7.98 19.95 9.84
N SER A 249 -8.24 18.69 9.52
CA SER A 249 -8.49 17.64 10.52
C SER A 249 -8.22 16.24 9.97
N GLY A 250 -8.12 15.25 10.86
CA GLY A 250 -7.99 13.84 10.49
C GLY A 250 -9.14 13.31 9.64
N LYS A 251 -10.33 13.93 9.70
CA LYS A 251 -11.46 13.59 8.84
C LYS A 251 -11.20 13.86 7.36
N ASP A 252 -10.32 14.80 7.04
CA ASP A 252 -9.90 15.08 5.67
C ASP A 252 -9.19 13.87 5.03
N LEU A 253 -8.62 12.99 5.86
CA LEU A 253 -7.93 11.77 5.42
C LEU A 253 -8.86 10.57 5.19
N TYR A 254 -10.17 10.72 5.38
CA TYR A 254 -11.11 9.59 5.37
C TYR A 254 -11.23 8.92 4.00
N SER A 255 -11.38 9.70 2.94
CA SER A 255 -11.51 9.21 1.56
C SER A 255 -10.66 10.05 0.59
N PHE A 256 -10.54 9.58 -0.65
CA PHE A 256 -9.89 10.35 -1.70
C PHE A 256 -10.61 11.68 -1.94
N GLU A 257 -11.95 11.67 -1.94
CA GLU A 257 -12.78 12.86 -2.20
C GLU A 257 -12.64 13.90 -1.10
N THR A 258 -12.69 13.49 0.18
CA THR A 258 -12.50 14.42 1.33
C THR A 258 -11.10 15.01 1.30
N LEU A 259 -10.10 14.18 1.02
CA LEU A 259 -8.70 14.60 0.93
C LEU A 259 -8.46 15.57 -0.24
N LEU A 260 -9.01 15.29 -1.41
CA LEU A 260 -8.90 16.19 -2.57
C LEU A 260 -9.58 17.54 -2.31
N SER A 261 -10.76 17.52 -1.66
CA SER A 261 -11.46 18.75 -1.26
C SER A 261 -10.63 19.59 -0.28
N ALA A 262 -10.06 18.95 0.75
CA ALA A 262 -9.19 19.60 1.73
C ALA A 262 -7.91 20.14 1.07
N LEU A 263 -7.28 19.37 0.18
CA LEU A 263 -6.11 19.78 -0.59
C LEU A 263 -6.39 21.06 -1.40
N LYS A 264 -7.52 21.11 -2.12
CA LYS A 264 -7.92 22.29 -2.93
C LYS A 264 -8.20 23.53 -2.08
N LYS A 265 -8.58 23.36 -0.81
CA LYS A 265 -8.76 24.46 0.15
C LYS A 265 -7.41 24.97 0.70
N SER A 266 -6.53 24.03 1.08
CA SER A 266 -5.27 24.34 1.77
C SER A 266 -4.14 24.77 0.84
N TYR A 267 -4.11 24.30 -0.40
CA TYR A 267 -3.01 24.55 -1.33
C TYR A 267 -3.46 25.29 -2.57
N LYS A 268 -2.60 26.21 -3.07
CA LYS A 268 -2.88 27.05 -4.24
C LYS A 268 -1.66 27.10 -5.18
N GLY A 269 -1.88 27.62 -6.37
CA GLY A 269 -0.84 27.92 -7.37
C GLY A 269 -0.01 26.69 -7.75
N GLU A 270 1.29 26.87 -7.86
CA GLU A 270 2.23 25.86 -8.32
C GLU A 270 2.33 24.67 -7.36
N LYS A 271 2.13 24.89 -6.06
CA LYS A 271 2.22 23.82 -5.04
C LYS A 271 1.18 22.73 -5.24
N ILE A 272 -0.09 23.10 -5.40
CA ILE A 272 -1.15 22.12 -5.65
C ILE A 272 -0.95 21.41 -6.99
N LYS A 273 -0.51 22.15 -8.03
CA LYS A 273 -0.19 21.56 -9.33
C LYS A 273 0.85 20.46 -9.21
N GLN A 274 1.97 20.72 -8.52
CA GLN A 274 3.03 19.73 -8.32
C GLN A 274 2.56 18.51 -7.54
N ILE A 275 1.71 18.67 -6.51
CA ILE A 275 1.12 17.55 -5.77
C ILE A 275 0.24 16.69 -6.68
N LEU A 276 -0.62 17.32 -7.48
CA LEU A 276 -1.49 16.60 -8.41
C LEU A 276 -0.72 15.93 -9.55
N ASP A 277 0.36 16.54 -10.04
CA ASP A 277 1.22 15.95 -11.07
C ASP A 277 1.97 14.71 -10.51
N ASP A 278 2.47 14.78 -9.28
CA ASP A 278 3.06 13.60 -8.61
C ASP A 278 2.04 12.46 -8.45
N PHE A 279 0.82 12.81 -8.06
CA PHE A 279 -0.27 11.83 -7.96
C PHE A 279 -0.57 11.20 -9.32
N ARG A 280 -0.82 11.99 -10.37
CA ARG A 280 -1.12 11.50 -11.73
C ARG A 280 0.00 10.64 -12.32
N SER A 281 1.26 10.99 -12.04
CA SER A 281 2.43 10.28 -12.55
C SER A 281 2.72 8.97 -11.83
N ASN A 282 1.98 8.67 -10.75
CA ASN A 282 2.14 7.42 -10.03
C ASN A 282 1.66 6.24 -10.88
N TYR A 283 2.49 5.20 -10.99
CA TYR A 283 2.19 4.03 -11.82
C TYR A 283 0.85 3.38 -11.47
N ALA A 284 0.55 3.21 -10.17
CA ALA A 284 -0.71 2.59 -9.76
C ALA A 284 -1.94 3.44 -10.11
N VAL A 285 -1.82 4.77 -10.11
CA VAL A 285 -2.89 5.66 -10.57
C VAL A 285 -3.08 5.53 -12.08
N GLN A 286 -2.00 5.45 -12.85
CA GLN A 286 -2.07 5.27 -14.30
C GLN A 286 -2.63 3.91 -14.70
N ASP A 287 -2.32 2.86 -13.93
CA ASP A 287 -2.80 1.50 -14.19
C ASP A 287 -4.31 1.35 -13.90
N ILE A 288 -4.80 1.98 -12.83
CA ILE A 288 -6.23 1.95 -12.45
C ILE A 288 -7.05 2.95 -13.27
N GLY A 289 -6.46 4.06 -13.67
CA GLY A 289 -7.09 5.22 -14.31
C GLY A 289 -7.09 6.46 -13.41
N VAL A 290 -6.75 7.61 -14.00
CA VAL A 290 -6.74 8.89 -13.27
C VAL A 290 -8.19 9.29 -12.96
N PRO A 291 -8.53 9.68 -11.71
CA PRO A 291 -9.84 10.19 -11.38
C PRO A 291 -10.24 11.42 -12.19
N ASP A 292 -11.49 11.47 -12.67
CA ASP A 292 -12.00 12.55 -13.52
C ASP A 292 -11.88 13.93 -12.85
N GLU A 293 -11.99 14.01 -11.52
CA GLU A 293 -11.91 15.26 -10.75
C GLU A 293 -10.52 15.92 -10.79
N ILE A 294 -9.53 15.22 -11.33
CA ILE A 294 -8.15 15.69 -11.47
C ILE A 294 -7.51 15.30 -12.80
N SER A 295 -8.29 14.74 -13.73
CA SER A 295 -7.84 14.41 -15.09
C SER A 295 -7.51 15.65 -15.92
#